data_ca943078abb97275e9833bcc78588d29
#
_entry.id   ca943078abb97275e9833bcc78588d29
#
_cell.length_a   1.000
_cell.length_b   1.000
_cell.length_c   1.000
_cell.angle_alpha   90.00
_cell.angle_beta   90.00
_cell.angle_gamma   90.00
#
_symmetry.space_group_name_H-M   'P 1'
#
loop_
_entity.id
_entity.type
_entity.pdbx_description
1 polymer ?
#
loop_
_entity_poly.entity_id
_entity_poly.type
_entity_poly.pdbx_seq_one_letter_code
_entity_poly.pdbx_strand_id
1 'polypeptide(L)'
;MTSGGEGAFARATGREAEEGGADKPRYRRYQYELISPFCGPSMLEVGAGLGEFAAQFTDRRRLVVSDVDPDAVEVMKTRFAAHPNVQALQFDLGAGACLDDPVDTVVAMNVLEHFEDDAAVLSLLSRSVRPGGTVVLWVPAYMALYGDFDRRVGHFRRYTPATMRQVAQRAGLEVLVSRPVNLLGGVAWWAAVRLGRAGTPKSGMVGLYDRVIVPVTKVLDRVLPIPFGQSVLGVFRVPQSGHARRD
;
A
#
# COMPACT_ATOMS: atom_id res chain seq x y z
N MET A 1 22.62 -16.74 -19.85
CA MET A 1 21.62 -15.64 -19.90
C MET A 1 21.19 -15.22 -18.49
N THR A 2 22.14 -14.88 -17.59
CA THR A 2 21.85 -14.60 -16.16
C THR A 2 22.24 -13.18 -15.72
N SER A 3 22.92 -12.39 -16.56
CA SER A 3 23.38 -11.03 -16.18
C SER A 3 22.29 -9.95 -16.12
N GLY A 4 21.17 -10.13 -16.81
CA GLY A 4 20.09 -9.16 -16.82
C GLY A 4 19.30 -9.13 -15.49
N GLY A 5 19.04 -10.28 -14.90
CA GLY A 5 18.26 -10.39 -13.66
C GLY A 5 18.99 -9.86 -12.41
N GLU A 6 20.30 -10.06 -12.31
CA GLU A 6 21.10 -9.52 -11.19
C GLU A 6 21.18 -7.97 -11.25
N GLY A 7 21.29 -7.40 -12.44
CA GLY A 7 21.28 -5.95 -12.63
C GLY A 7 19.93 -5.32 -12.29
N ALA A 8 18.81 -5.93 -12.70
CA ALA A 8 17.45 -5.47 -12.35
C ALA A 8 17.21 -5.53 -10.83
N PHE A 9 17.59 -6.64 -10.19
CA PHE A 9 17.49 -6.79 -8.75
C PHE A 9 18.24 -5.70 -7.98
N ALA A 10 19.49 -5.40 -8.37
CA ALA A 10 20.30 -4.38 -7.71
C ALA A 10 19.68 -2.97 -7.86
N ARG A 11 19.15 -2.63 -9.06
CA ARG A 11 18.49 -1.32 -9.28
C ARG A 11 17.19 -1.19 -8.52
N ALA A 12 16.31 -2.19 -8.56
CA ALA A 12 15.06 -2.19 -7.84
C ALA A 12 15.25 -2.17 -6.32
N THR A 13 16.19 -2.95 -5.79
CA THR A 13 16.55 -2.95 -4.35
C THR A 13 17.13 -1.60 -3.92
N GLY A 14 17.93 -0.95 -4.76
CA GLY A 14 18.48 0.38 -4.50
C GLY A 14 17.37 1.43 -4.35
N ARG A 15 16.41 1.46 -5.26
CA ARG A 15 15.24 2.36 -5.19
C ARG A 15 14.39 2.10 -3.96
N GLU A 16 14.04 0.84 -3.69
CA GLU A 16 13.28 0.47 -2.50
C GLU A 16 13.99 0.86 -1.20
N ALA A 17 15.31 0.73 -1.13
CA ALA A 17 16.09 1.15 0.03
C ALA A 17 16.04 2.67 0.24
N GLU A 18 16.05 3.47 -0.85
CA GLU A 18 15.91 4.92 -0.79
C GLU A 18 14.52 5.34 -0.31
N GLU A 19 13.48 4.58 -0.67
CA GLU A 19 12.09 4.77 -0.23
C GLU A 19 11.82 4.23 1.18
N GLY A 20 12.84 3.68 1.86
CA GLY A 20 12.73 3.17 3.23
C GLY A 20 12.25 1.72 3.33
N GLY A 21 12.33 0.96 2.23
CA GLY A 21 12.02 -0.47 2.15
C GLY A 21 13.08 -1.34 2.82
N ALA A 22 13.14 -1.34 4.14
CA ALA A 22 13.97 -2.29 4.88
C ALA A 22 13.17 -3.54 5.24
N ASP A 23 13.85 -4.65 5.47
CA ASP A 23 13.22 -5.90 5.89
C ASP A 23 12.47 -5.74 7.23
N LYS A 24 11.16 -5.81 7.18
CA LYS A 24 10.24 -5.62 8.32
C LYS A 24 9.19 -6.74 8.33
N PRO A 25 9.56 -7.99 8.55
CA PRO A 25 8.63 -9.12 8.38
C PRO A 25 7.45 -9.07 9.34
N ARG A 26 7.64 -8.59 10.60
CA ARG A 26 6.55 -8.45 11.56
C ARG A 26 5.61 -7.31 11.20
N TYR A 27 6.14 -6.22 10.69
CA TYR A 27 5.33 -5.10 10.22
C TYR A 27 4.50 -5.51 8.97
N ARG A 28 5.08 -6.22 8.02
CA ARG A 28 4.33 -6.78 6.88
C ARG A 28 3.25 -7.76 7.34
N ARG A 29 3.55 -8.60 8.32
CA ARG A 29 2.55 -9.50 8.90
C ARG A 29 1.43 -8.76 9.62
N TYR A 30 1.74 -7.68 10.33
CA TYR A 30 0.74 -6.80 10.94
C TYR A 30 -0.15 -6.14 9.87
N GLN A 31 0.43 -5.63 8.78
CA GLN A 31 -0.33 -5.08 7.66
C GLN A 31 -1.24 -6.14 7.02
N TYR A 32 -0.71 -7.33 6.77
CA TYR A 32 -1.48 -8.46 6.24
C TYR A 32 -2.70 -8.80 7.10
N GLU A 33 -2.53 -8.90 8.40
CA GLU A 33 -3.62 -9.25 9.32
C GLU A 33 -4.74 -8.19 9.34
N LEU A 34 -4.41 -6.93 9.08
CA LEU A 34 -5.39 -5.85 9.00
C LEU A 34 -6.08 -5.77 7.63
N ILE A 35 -5.40 -6.17 6.57
CA ILE A 35 -5.85 -6.03 5.18
C ILE A 35 -6.55 -7.30 4.69
N SER A 36 -6.02 -8.49 4.99
CA SER A 36 -6.49 -9.77 4.44
C SER A 36 -7.96 -10.08 4.66
N PRO A 37 -8.64 -9.63 5.75
CA PRO A 37 -10.07 -9.85 5.92
C PRO A 37 -10.96 -9.17 4.86
N PHE A 38 -10.41 -8.18 4.16
CA PHE A 38 -11.10 -7.43 3.12
C PHE A 38 -10.74 -7.89 1.70
N CYS A 39 -9.84 -8.87 1.59
CA CYS A 39 -9.31 -9.35 0.33
C CYS A 39 -10.05 -10.60 -0.15
N GLY A 40 -10.60 -10.54 -1.34
CA GLY A 40 -11.23 -11.66 -2.02
C GLY A 40 -10.23 -12.66 -2.61
N PRO A 41 -10.73 -13.71 -3.29
CA PRO A 41 -9.89 -14.77 -3.88
C PRO A 41 -9.10 -14.33 -5.10
N SER A 42 -9.46 -13.23 -5.76
CA SER A 42 -8.74 -12.64 -6.89
C SER A 42 -8.29 -11.22 -6.55
N MET A 43 -7.00 -10.94 -6.66
CA MET A 43 -6.41 -9.68 -6.17
C MET A 43 -5.46 -9.06 -7.20
N LEU A 44 -5.37 -7.72 -7.15
CA LEU A 44 -4.29 -6.93 -7.74
C LEU A 44 -3.59 -6.13 -6.63
N GLU A 45 -2.27 -6.24 -6.53
CA GLU A 45 -1.46 -5.29 -5.79
C GLU A 45 -0.79 -4.32 -6.76
N VAL A 46 -1.00 -3.02 -6.54
CA VAL A 46 -0.43 -1.93 -7.34
C VAL A 46 0.69 -1.26 -6.56
N GLY A 47 1.83 -1.01 -7.21
CA GLY A 47 3.03 -0.50 -6.57
C GLY A 47 3.64 -1.52 -5.62
N ALA A 48 3.75 -2.77 -6.06
CA ALA A 48 4.18 -3.89 -5.23
C ALA A 48 5.70 -3.90 -4.94
N GLY A 49 6.48 -3.03 -5.60
CA GLY A 49 7.94 -2.99 -5.46
C GLY A 49 8.57 -4.35 -5.77
N LEU A 50 9.26 -4.93 -4.80
CA LEU A 50 9.85 -6.27 -4.94
C LEU A 50 8.86 -7.42 -4.64
N GLY A 51 7.57 -7.13 -4.43
CA GLY A 51 6.52 -8.13 -4.19
C GLY A 51 6.55 -8.77 -2.80
N GLU A 52 7.18 -8.13 -1.82
CA GLU A 52 7.33 -8.72 -0.49
C GLU A 52 6.03 -8.77 0.32
N PHE A 53 5.14 -7.79 0.15
CA PHE A 53 3.83 -7.82 0.76
C PHE A 53 2.92 -8.81 0.03
N ALA A 54 2.92 -8.81 -1.31
CA ALA A 54 2.20 -9.75 -2.17
C ALA A 54 2.50 -11.22 -1.84
N ALA A 55 3.74 -11.53 -1.43
CA ALA A 55 4.15 -12.89 -1.09
C ALA A 55 3.31 -13.55 0.03
N GLN A 56 2.57 -12.75 0.80
CA GLN A 56 1.66 -13.26 1.83
C GLN A 56 0.29 -13.71 1.26
N PHE A 57 0.03 -13.49 -0.04
CA PHE A 57 -1.24 -13.78 -0.71
C PHE A 57 -1.09 -14.82 -1.85
N THR A 58 0.02 -15.57 -1.88
CA THR A 58 0.26 -16.58 -2.92
C THR A 58 -0.70 -17.77 -2.88
N ASP A 59 -1.50 -17.90 -1.83
CA ASP A 59 -2.60 -18.86 -1.67
C ASP A 59 -3.89 -18.44 -2.37
N ARG A 60 -3.98 -17.21 -2.87
CA ARG A 60 -5.18 -16.70 -3.55
C ARG A 60 -5.37 -17.39 -4.90
N ARG A 61 -6.62 -17.53 -5.34
CA ARG A 61 -6.95 -18.13 -6.64
C ARG A 61 -6.25 -17.45 -7.82
N ARG A 62 -6.16 -16.10 -7.76
CA ARG A 62 -5.45 -15.26 -8.72
C ARG A 62 -4.83 -14.08 -8.00
N LEU A 63 -3.55 -13.87 -8.19
CA LEU A 63 -2.83 -12.72 -7.69
C LEU A 63 -2.11 -12.04 -8.86
N VAL A 64 -2.46 -10.78 -9.09
CA VAL A 64 -1.72 -9.90 -9.99
C VAL A 64 -0.86 -8.98 -9.14
N VAL A 65 0.44 -8.95 -9.39
CA VAL A 65 1.38 -8.03 -8.75
C VAL A 65 1.92 -7.07 -9.78
N SER A 66 1.94 -5.80 -9.47
CA SER A 66 2.28 -4.80 -10.49
C SER A 66 3.09 -3.64 -9.93
N ASP A 67 3.94 -3.09 -10.79
CA ASP A 67 4.69 -1.88 -10.53
C ASP A 67 4.86 -1.08 -11.83
N VAL A 68 5.12 0.22 -11.72
CA VAL A 68 5.47 1.07 -12.85
C VAL A 68 6.91 0.81 -13.30
N ASP A 69 7.77 0.40 -12.36
CA ASP A 69 9.19 0.12 -12.60
C ASP A 69 9.38 -1.25 -13.27
N PRO A 70 9.90 -1.32 -14.51
CA PRO A 70 10.14 -2.57 -15.20
C PRO A 70 11.17 -3.48 -14.50
N ASP A 71 12.16 -2.91 -13.79
CA ASP A 71 13.12 -3.70 -13.02
C ASP A 71 12.45 -4.42 -11.84
N ALA A 72 11.54 -3.75 -11.14
CA ALA A 72 10.74 -4.36 -10.07
C ALA A 72 9.86 -5.49 -10.61
N VAL A 73 9.26 -5.31 -11.79
CA VAL A 73 8.46 -6.35 -12.46
C VAL A 73 9.31 -7.58 -12.78
N GLU A 74 10.54 -7.45 -13.27
CA GLU A 74 11.44 -8.59 -13.54
C GLU A 74 11.82 -9.34 -12.25
N VAL A 75 12.04 -8.60 -11.15
CA VAL A 75 12.27 -9.21 -9.83
C VAL A 75 11.04 -10.00 -9.38
N MET A 76 9.83 -9.43 -9.54
CA MET A 76 8.58 -10.12 -9.17
C MET A 76 8.34 -11.37 -10.03
N LYS A 77 8.60 -11.33 -11.34
CA LYS A 77 8.53 -12.52 -12.20
C LYS A 77 9.42 -13.64 -11.69
N THR A 78 10.64 -13.32 -11.27
CA THR A 78 11.58 -14.30 -10.70
C THR A 78 11.10 -14.81 -9.34
N ARG A 79 10.67 -13.90 -8.46
CA ARG A 79 10.19 -14.23 -7.11
C ARG A 79 9.01 -15.20 -7.14
N PHE A 80 8.06 -14.98 -8.05
CA PHE A 80 6.83 -15.75 -8.13
C PHE A 80 6.83 -16.87 -9.19
N ALA A 81 7.97 -17.20 -9.77
CA ALA A 81 8.09 -18.19 -10.85
C ALA A 81 7.50 -19.58 -10.47
N ALA A 82 7.52 -19.94 -9.19
CA ALA A 82 6.94 -21.20 -8.68
C ALA A 82 5.41 -21.13 -8.40
N HIS A 83 4.78 -19.97 -8.59
CA HIS A 83 3.36 -19.74 -8.28
C HIS A 83 2.57 -19.47 -9.57
N PRO A 84 1.96 -20.48 -10.22
CA PRO A 84 1.29 -20.31 -11.51
C PRO A 84 0.04 -19.42 -11.46
N ASN A 85 -0.52 -19.20 -10.28
CA ASN A 85 -1.63 -18.30 -10.01
C ASN A 85 -1.21 -16.84 -9.81
N VAL A 86 0.10 -16.54 -9.82
CA VAL A 86 0.64 -15.18 -9.66
C VAL A 86 1.15 -14.68 -11.00
N GLN A 87 0.69 -13.48 -11.39
CA GLN A 87 1.11 -12.79 -12.61
C GLN A 87 1.77 -11.47 -12.23
N ALA A 88 3.01 -11.23 -12.67
CA ALA A 88 3.67 -9.94 -12.55
C ALA A 88 3.55 -9.17 -13.86
N LEU A 89 3.15 -7.88 -13.79
CA LEU A 89 3.01 -7.03 -14.96
C LEU A 89 3.40 -5.57 -14.67
N GLN A 90 3.83 -4.88 -15.69
CA GLN A 90 4.02 -3.43 -15.62
C GLN A 90 2.67 -2.73 -15.69
N PHE A 91 2.43 -1.78 -14.76
CA PHE A 91 1.12 -1.15 -14.62
C PHE A 91 1.29 0.31 -14.23
N ASP A 92 1.02 1.21 -15.15
CA ASP A 92 1.18 2.65 -14.97
C ASP A 92 -0.17 3.33 -14.77
N LEU A 93 -0.48 3.66 -13.51
CA LEU A 93 -1.68 4.44 -13.16
C LEU A 93 -1.66 5.85 -13.77
N GLY A 94 -0.48 6.45 -13.90
CA GLY A 94 -0.33 7.77 -14.51
C GLY A 94 -0.72 7.78 -15.99
N ALA A 95 -0.51 6.66 -16.69
CA ALA A 95 -0.95 6.42 -18.06
C ALA A 95 -2.39 5.91 -18.17
N GLY A 96 -3.12 5.77 -17.06
CA GLY A 96 -4.52 5.33 -17.06
C GLY A 96 -4.72 3.82 -17.13
N ALA A 97 -3.72 3.01 -16.74
CA ALA A 97 -3.82 1.57 -16.78
C ALA A 97 -4.95 1.02 -15.87
N CYS A 98 -5.68 0.04 -16.39
CA CYS A 98 -6.63 -0.76 -15.62
C CYS A 98 -6.61 -2.21 -16.15
N LEU A 99 -7.10 -3.18 -15.35
CA LEU A 99 -7.17 -4.57 -15.77
C LEU A 99 -8.38 -4.79 -16.72
N ASP A 100 -8.17 -5.53 -17.82
CA ASP A 100 -9.25 -5.96 -18.72
C ASP A 100 -10.18 -6.98 -18.05
N ASP A 101 -9.62 -7.87 -17.19
CA ASP A 101 -10.40 -8.79 -16.35
C ASP A 101 -10.30 -8.36 -14.88
N PRO A 102 -11.33 -7.65 -14.35
CA PRO A 102 -11.32 -7.11 -13.00
C PRO A 102 -11.21 -8.19 -11.91
N VAL A 103 -10.60 -7.82 -10.79
CA VAL A 103 -10.40 -8.66 -9.62
C VAL A 103 -11.45 -8.40 -8.53
N ASP A 104 -11.45 -9.22 -7.47
CA ASP A 104 -12.31 -8.99 -6.30
C ASP A 104 -11.77 -7.88 -5.40
N THR A 105 -10.42 -7.69 -5.38
CA THR A 105 -9.78 -6.69 -4.54
C THR A 105 -8.56 -6.07 -5.21
N VAL A 106 -8.46 -4.74 -5.17
CA VAL A 106 -7.22 -4.00 -5.43
C VAL A 106 -6.62 -3.55 -4.10
N VAL A 107 -5.33 -3.80 -3.92
CA VAL A 107 -4.54 -3.31 -2.80
C VAL A 107 -3.48 -2.33 -3.31
N ALA A 108 -3.34 -1.18 -2.67
CA ALA A 108 -2.27 -0.22 -2.97
C ALA A 108 -1.65 0.29 -1.67
N MET A 109 -0.36 0.03 -1.52
CA MET A 109 0.42 0.33 -0.32
C MET A 109 1.37 1.49 -0.60
N ASN A 110 1.10 2.68 -0.01
CA ASN A 110 1.87 3.90 -0.21
C ASN A 110 2.01 4.26 -1.71
N VAL A 111 0.87 4.36 -2.40
CA VAL A 111 0.80 4.69 -3.83
C VAL A 111 0.02 5.99 -4.05
N LEU A 112 -1.13 6.17 -3.39
CA LEU A 112 -2.06 7.26 -3.68
C LEU A 112 -1.47 8.65 -3.40
N GLU A 113 -0.60 8.77 -2.41
CA GLU A 113 0.10 9.99 -2.03
C GLU A 113 1.03 10.57 -3.10
N HIS A 114 1.41 9.76 -4.09
CA HIS A 114 2.26 10.16 -5.21
C HIS A 114 1.49 10.85 -6.35
N PHE A 115 0.16 10.97 -6.23
CA PHE A 115 -0.66 11.58 -7.27
C PHE A 115 -1.30 12.88 -6.80
N GLU A 116 -1.30 13.90 -7.67
CA GLU A 116 -1.92 15.19 -7.35
C GLU A 116 -3.45 15.08 -7.35
N ASP A 117 -4.05 14.38 -8.33
CA ASP A 117 -5.48 14.05 -8.35
C ASP A 117 -5.73 12.64 -7.80
N ASP A 118 -5.76 12.54 -6.48
CA ASP A 118 -5.95 11.29 -5.75
C ASP A 118 -7.34 10.66 -5.99
N ALA A 119 -8.37 11.48 -6.22
CA ALA A 119 -9.72 10.98 -6.47
C ALA A 119 -9.83 10.34 -7.86
N ALA A 120 -9.21 10.95 -8.88
CA ALA A 120 -9.15 10.35 -10.22
C ALA A 120 -8.40 9.02 -10.22
N VAL A 121 -7.26 8.95 -9.52
CA VAL A 121 -6.49 7.69 -9.39
C VAL A 121 -7.28 6.63 -8.62
N LEU A 122 -7.95 6.99 -7.53
CA LEU A 122 -8.79 6.04 -6.79
C LEU A 122 -9.98 5.54 -7.64
N SER A 123 -10.58 6.41 -8.45
CA SER A 123 -11.59 6.03 -9.43
C SER A 123 -11.02 5.08 -10.48
N LEU A 124 -9.80 5.31 -10.97
CA LEU A 124 -9.11 4.44 -11.92
C LEU A 124 -8.83 3.06 -11.31
N LEU A 125 -8.31 2.99 -10.08
CA LEU A 125 -8.11 1.73 -9.34
C LEU A 125 -9.41 0.93 -9.24
N SER A 126 -10.53 1.61 -8.99
CA SER A 126 -11.84 0.96 -8.87
C SER A 126 -12.33 0.29 -10.15
N ARG A 127 -11.87 0.74 -11.33
CA ARG A 127 -12.20 0.11 -12.63
C ARG A 127 -11.58 -1.29 -12.79
N SER A 128 -10.49 -1.57 -12.05
CA SER A 128 -9.90 -2.92 -11.99
C SER A 128 -10.58 -3.84 -10.98
N VAL A 129 -11.65 -3.37 -10.30
CA VAL A 129 -12.39 -4.12 -9.29
C VAL A 129 -13.80 -4.44 -9.79
N ARG A 130 -14.26 -5.67 -9.56
CA ARG A 130 -15.64 -6.08 -9.87
C ARG A 130 -16.66 -5.31 -9.04
N PRO A 131 -17.87 -5.05 -9.53
CA PRO A 131 -18.96 -4.50 -8.72
C PRO A 131 -19.15 -5.29 -7.42
N GLY A 132 -19.20 -4.59 -6.29
CA GLY A 132 -19.25 -5.19 -4.94
C GLY A 132 -17.91 -5.58 -4.34
N GLY A 133 -16.83 -5.58 -5.13
CA GLY A 133 -15.46 -5.81 -4.65
C GLY A 133 -14.87 -4.60 -3.91
N THR A 134 -13.62 -4.70 -3.50
CA THR A 134 -12.98 -3.75 -2.59
C THR A 134 -11.72 -3.12 -3.15
N VAL A 135 -11.48 -1.85 -2.83
CA VAL A 135 -10.18 -1.19 -2.92
C VAL A 135 -9.66 -0.98 -1.50
N VAL A 136 -8.45 -1.46 -1.22
CA VAL A 136 -7.78 -1.36 0.07
C VAL A 136 -6.55 -0.50 -0.07
N LEU A 137 -6.49 0.59 0.70
CA LEU A 137 -5.39 1.54 0.69
C LEU A 137 -4.68 1.57 2.04
N TRP A 138 -3.36 1.62 1.98
CA TRP A 138 -2.51 1.92 3.12
C TRP A 138 -1.66 3.12 2.77
N VAL A 139 -1.94 4.27 3.39
CA VAL A 139 -1.32 5.55 3.03
C VAL A 139 -0.70 6.23 4.25
N PRO A 140 0.31 7.10 4.09
CA PRO A 140 0.91 7.85 5.18
C PRO A 140 -0.10 8.81 5.82
N ALA A 141 -0.10 8.85 7.16
CA ALA A 141 -1.05 9.65 7.92
C ALA A 141 -0.52 11.01 8.32
N TYR A 142 -1.44 11.97 8.42
CA TYR A 142 -1.32 13.31 8.99
C TYR A 142 -0.23 14.22 8.41
N MET A 143 -0.62 15.36 7.86
CA MET A 143 0.30 16.39 7.38
C MET A 143 1.27 16.90 8.44
N ALA A 144 0.93 16.81 9.73
CA ALA A 144 1.85 17.11 10.83
C ALA A 144 3.08 16.17 10.90
N LEU A 145 3.02 15.04 10.20
CA LEU A 145 4.10 14.06 10.04
C LEU A 145 4.86 14.21 8.71
N TYR A 146 4.44 15.15 7.86
CA TYR A 146 5.09 15.43 6.58
C TYR A 146 6.47 16.07 6.80
N GLY A 147 7.50 15.53 6.15
CA GLY A 147 8.87 15.97 6.32
C GLY A 147 9.72 15.87 5.06
N ASP A 148 11.06 15.93 5.24
CA ASP A 148 12.01 15.84 4.13
C ASP A 148 11.97 14.49 3.42
N PHE A 149 11.63 13.43 4.13
CA PHE A 149 11.42 12.12 3.53
C PHE A 149 10.31 12.18 2.48
N ASP A 150 9.13 12.70 2.82
CA ASP A 150 8.00 12.78 1.92
C ASP A 150 8.32 13.61 0.66
N ARG A 151 9.00 14.75 0.84
CA ARG A 151 9.44 15.57 -0.28
C ARG A 151 10.39 14.84 -1.23
N ARG A 152 11.35 14.10 -0.66
CA ARG A 152 12.35 13.36 -1.43
C ARG A 152 11.74 12.24 -2.25
N VAL A 153 10.76 11.50 -1.68
CA VAL A 153 10.09 10.40 -2.40
C VAL A 153 8.91 10.86 -3.24
N GLY A 154 8.62 12.17 -3.30
CA GLY A 154 7.61 12.75 -4.18
C GLY A 154 6.18 12.63 -3.67
N HIS A 155 5.97 12.59 -2.35
CA HIS A 155 4.62 12.64 -1.80
C HIS A 155 4.01 14.04 -1.95
N PHE A 156 2.82 14.13 -2.48
CA PHE A 156 2.05 15.37 -2.50
C PHE A 156 1.40 15.64 -1.14
N ARG A 157 1.01 14.59 -0.40
CA ARG A 157 0.24 14.71 0.83
C ARG A 157 0.33 13.49 1.75
N ARG A 158 -0.19 13.69 2.95
CA ARG A 158 -0.54 12.64 3.90
C ARG A 158 -2.02 12.75 4.25
N TYR A 159 -2.62 11.68 4.68
CA TYR A 159 -4.07 11.56 4.84
C TYR A 159 -4.49 11.55 6.31
N THR A 160 -5.71 12.01 6.58
CA THR A 160 -6.46 11.70 7.79
C THR A 160 -7.60 10.75 7.44
N PRO A 161 -8.23 10.07 8.41
CA PRO A 161 -9.43 9.28 8.13
C PRO A 161 -10.54 10.12 7.47
N ALA A 162 -10.65 11.41 7.80
CA ALA A 162 -11.63 12.30 7.22
C ALA A 162 -11.33 12.63 5.75
N THR A 163 -10.09 13.03 5.44
CA THR A 163 -9.70 13.35 4.04
C THR A 163 -9.75 12.10 3.17
N MET A 164 -9.38 10.92 3.70
CA MET A 164 -9.50 9.66 2.97
C MET A 164 -10.95 9.31 2.61
N ARG A 165 -11.91 9.54 3.54
CA ARG A 165 -13.34 9.40 3.24
C ARG A 165 -13.80 10.35 2.13
N GLN A 166 -13.34 11.61 2.16
CA GLN A 166 -13.69 12.58 1.13
C GLN A 166 -13.17 12.17 -0.25
N VAL A 167 -11.93 11.65 -0.33
CA VAL A 167 -11.35 11.14 -1.59
C VAL A 167 -12.18 9.97 -2.11
N ALA A 168 -12.53 9.01 -1.25
CA ALA A 168 -13.36 7.87 -1.63
C ALA A 168 -14.75 8.28 -2.13
N GLN A 169 -15.40 9.25 -1.47
CA GLN A 169 -16.69 9.79 -1.89
C GLN A 169 -16.62 10.47 -3.26
N ARG A 170 -15.57 11.28 -3.50
CA ARG A 170 -15.32 11.90 -4.82
C ARG A 170 -15.08 10.86 -5.91
N ALA A 171 -14.43 9.74 -5.57
CA ALA A 171 -14.23 8.60 -6.48
C ALA A 171 -15.49 7.73 -6.67
N GLY A 172 -16.60 8.04 -6.00
CA GLY A 172 -17.86 7.27 -6.11
C GLY A 172 -17.87 5.94 -5.35
N LEU A 173 -17.00 5.79 -4.33
CA LEU A 173 -16.86 4.55 -3.57
C LEU A 173 -17.57 4.62 -2.21
N GLU A 174 -18.08 3.47 -1.77
CA GLU A 174 -18.64 3.30 -0.43
C GLU A 174 -17.51 3.08 0.59
N VAL A 175 -17.53 3.82 1.69
CA VAL A 175 -16.51 3.71 2.74
C VAL A 175 -16.89 2.59 3.72
N LEU A 176 -16.09 1.51 3.76
CA LEU A 176 -16.23 0.44 4.74
C LEU A 176 -15.37 0.69 5.98
N VAL A 177 -14.11 1.10 5.77
CA VAL A 177 -13.15 1.40 6.83
C VAL A 177 -12.37 2.66 6.44
N SER A 178 -12.19 3.56 7.41
CA SER A 178 -11.21 4.66 7.30
C SER A 178 -10.75 5.00 8.71
N ARG A 179 -9.58 4.50 9.11
CA ARG A 179 -9.06 4.65 10.47
C ARG A 179 -7.54 4.77 10.50
N PRO A 180 -6.98 5.42 11.53
CA PRO A 180 -5.53 5.41 11.74
C PRO A 180 -5.08 4.01 12.15
N VAL A 181 -3.82 3.70 11.86
CA VAL A 181 -3.14 2.45 12.22
C VAL A 181 -1.67 2.73 12.53
N ASN A 182 -1.04 1.83 13.27
CA ASN A 182 0.35 1.93 13.68
C ASN A 182 0.61 3.13 14.61
N LEU A 183 -0.03 3.12 15.79
CA LEU A 183 0.07 4.18 16.79
C LEU A 183 1.51 4.52 17.17
N LEU A 184 2.28 3.53 17.62
CA LEU A 184 3.66 3.78 18.11
C LEU A 184 4.61 4.16 16.96
N GLY A 185 4.36 3.67 15.74
CA GLY A 185 5.06 4.15 14.55
C GLY A 185 4.80 5.63 14.28
N GLY A 186 3.56 6.06 14.48
CA GLY A 186 3.20 7.48 14.38
C GLY A 186 3.91 8.34 15.40
N VAL A 187 3.99 7.91 16.66
CA VAL A 187 4.72 8.61 17.73
C VAL A 187 6.22 8.68 17.42
N ALA A 188 6.82 7.55 17.02
CA ALA A 188 8.25 7.49 16.68
C ALA A 188 8.58 8.41 15.47
N TRP A 189 7.75 8.41 14.46
CA TRP A 189 7.92 9.26 13.27
C TRP A 189 7.73 10.74 13.62
N TRP A 190 6.73 11.08 14.42
CA TRP A 190 6.51 12.45 14.91
C TRP A 190 7.73 12.96 15.66
N ALA A 191 8.30 12.16 16.57
CA ALA A 191 9.51 12.53 17.29
C ALA A 191 10.71 12.74 16.34
N ALA A 192 10.87 11.86 15.33
CA ALA A 192 11.92 11.99 14.32
C ALA A 192 11.82 13.28 13.50
N VAL A 193 10.60 13.63 13.06
CA VAL A 193 10.33 14.90 12.32
C VAL A 193 10.64 16.11 13.20
N ARG A 194 10.21 16.11 14.47
CA ARG A 194 10.43 17.23 15.40
C ARG A 194 11.90 17.43 15.75
N LEU A 195 12.68 16.36 15.78
CA LEU A 195 14.12 16.42 16.06
C LEU A 195 14.97 16.68 14.80
N GLY A 196 14.35 16.96 13.65
CA GLY A 196 15.05 17.13 12.36
C GLY A 196 15.79 15.87 11.90
N ARG A 197 15.38 14.69 12.38
CA ARG A 197 16.01 13.38 12.10
C ARG A 197 15.15 12.48 11.22
N ALA A 198 14.09 13.01 10.58
CA ALA A 198 13.22 12.29 9.69
C ALA A 198 13.89 12.04 8.32
N GLY A 199 15.03 11.37 8.34
CA GLY A 199 15.72 10.83 7.19
C GLY A 199 15.41 9.33 7.01
N THR A 200 16.16 8.66 6.13
CA THR A 200 16.08 7.20 5.99
C THR A 200 16.54 6.54 7.31
N PRO A 201 15.70 5.74 7.98
CA PRO A 201 16.06 5.10 9.24
C PRO A 201 17.28 4.19 9.07
N LYS A 202 18.20 4.20 10.04
CA LYS A 202 19.32 3.27 10.04
C LYS A 202 18.82 1.83 10.24
N SER A 203 19.42 0.86 9.56
CA SER A 203 19.01 -0.56 9.57
C SER A 203 18.85 -1.15 10.98
N GLY A 204 19.73 -0.81 11.92
CA GLY A 204 19.60 -1.27 13.31
C GLY A 204 18.36 -0.75 14.04
N MET A 205 17.94 0.49 13.79
CA MET A 205 16.70 1.05 14.36
C MET A 205 15.46 0.40 13.75
N VAL A 206 15.51 0.05 12.46
CA VAL A 206 14.43 -0.65 11.77
C VAL A 206 14.21 -2.04 12.39
N GLY A 207 15.29 -2.79 12.62
CA GLY A 207 15.21 -4.11 13.26
C GLY A 207 14.66 -4.06 14.70
N LEU A 208 15.07 -3.05 15.50
CA LEU A 208 14.52 -2.84 16.84
C LEU A 208 13.03 -2.48 16.79
N TYR A 209 12.64 -1.59 15.86
CA TYR A 209 11.25 -1.23 15.64
C TYR A 209 10.40 -2.45 15.29
N ASP A 210 10.85 -3.26 14.33
CA ASP A 210 10.09 -4.45 13.89
C ASP A 210 9.95 -5.49 15.02
N ARG A 211 11.01 -5.68 15.84
CA ARG A 211 11.01 -6.71 16.89
C ARG A 211 10.25 -6.32 18.15
N VAL A 212 10.26 -5.05 18.53
CA VAL A 212 9.73 -4.59 19.81
C VAL A 212 8.49 -3.73 19.64
N ILE A 213 8.55 -2.71 18.78
CA ILE A 213 7.47 -1.73 18.67
C ILE A 213 6.27 -2.30 17.94
N VAL A 214 6.47 -3.05 16.85
CA VAL A 214 5.37 -3.61 16.05
C VAL A 214 4.49 -4.57 16.87
N PRO A 215 5.01 -5.54 17.65
CA PRO A 215 4.16 -6.38 18.49
C PRO A 215 3.29 -5.61 19.48
N VAL A 216 3.87 -4.59 20.13
CA VAL A 216 3.13 -3.73 21.09
C VAL A 216 2.06 -2.91 20.35
N THR A 217 2.42 -2.31 19.22
CA THR A 217 1.48 -1.58 18.36
C THR A 217 0.30 -2.45 17.95
N LYS A 218 0.56 -3.69 17.52
CA LYS A 218 -0.48 -4.64 17.12
C LYS A 218 -1.50 -4.90 18.23
N VAL A 219 -1.05 -5.01 19.48
CA VAL A 219 -1.95 -5.17 20.63
C VAL A 219 -2.75 -3.90 20.87
N LEU A 220 -2.08 -2.73 20.90
CA LEU A 220 -2.74 -1.44 21.12
C LEU A 220 -3.81 -1.15 20.05
N ASP A 221 -3.49 -1.37 18.78
CA ASP A 221 -4.40 -1.11 17.66
C ASP A 221 -5.63 -2.06 17.63
N ARG A 222 -5.58 -3.17 18.38
CA ARG A 222 -6.69 -4.10 18.54
C ARG A 222 -7.62 -3.75 19.70
N VAL A 223 -7.04 -3.27 20.80
CA VAL A 223 -7.78 -3.11 22.07
C VAL A 223 -8.22 -1.68 22.33
N LEU A 224 -7.63 -0.70 21.63
CA LEU A 224 -7.91 0.72 21.83
C LEU A 224 -8.45 1.36 20.54
N PRO A 225 -9.42 2.28 20.65
CA PRO A 225 -9.76 3.18 19.57
C PRO A 225 -8.63 4.22 19.43
N ILE A 226 -7.63 3.93 18.56
CA ILE A 226 -6.48 4.82 18.41
C ILE A 226 -6.89 6.10 17.64
N PRO A 227 -6.61 7.29 18.20
CA PRO A 227 -6.95 8.56 17.54
C PRO A 227 -5.91 9.01 16.52
N PHE A 228 -4.72 8.36 16.51
CA PHE A 228 -3.55 8.76 15.75
C PHE A 228 -2.73 7.54 15.35
N GLY A 229 -1.98 7.63 14.24
CA GLY A 229 -1.09 6.55 13.78
C GLY A 229 -0.14 7.03 12.69
N GLN A 230 0.78 6.17 12.28
CA GLN A 230 1.71 6.48 11.19
C GLN A 230 1.01 6.44 9.83
N SER A 231 -0.02 5.61 9.69
CA SER A 231 -0.72 5.39 8.43
C SER A 231 -2.24 5.43 8.63
N VAL A 232 -2.96 5.58 7.52
CA VAL A 232 -4.41 5.39 7.44
C VAL A 232 -4.69 4.14 6.63
N LEU A 233 -5.49 3.25 7.19
CA LEU A 233 -6.12 2.15 6.47
C LEU A 233 -7.45 2.63 5.92
N GLY A 234 -7.59 2.61 4.59
CA GLY A 234 -8.82 2.83 3.86
C GLY A 234 -9.32 1.54 3.22
N VAL A 235 -10.57 1.20 3.40
CA VAL A 235 -11.23 0.10 2.69
C VAL A 235 -12.51 0.62 2.09
N PHE A 236 -12.65 0.45 0.80
CA PHE A 236 -13.75 1.01 0.03
C PHE A 236 -14.38 -0.07 -0.83
N ARG A 237 -15.70 -0.05 -0.95
CA ARG A 237 -16.45 -0.95 -1.82
C ARG A 237 -16.79 -0.25 -3.14
N VAL A 238 -16.57 -0.93 -4.24
CA VAL A 238 -17.11 -0.53 -5.54
C VAL A 238 -18.62 -0.81 -5.54
N PRO A 239 -19.48 0.19 -5.80
CA PRO A 239 -20.92 -0.01 -5.82
C PRO A 239 -21.34 -1.13 -6.80
N GLN A 240 -22.38 -1.87 -6.44
CA GLN A 240 -23.00 -2.79 -7.39
C GLN A 240 -23.72 -1.98 -8.47
N SER A 241 -23.49 -2.31 -9.73
CA SER A 241 -24.20 -1.70 -10.85
C SER A 241 -25.72 -1.99 -10.68
N GLY A 242 -26.50 -1.01 -10.22
CA GLY A 242 -27.92 -1.22 -9.98
C GLY A 242 -28.61 -0.23 -9.02
N HIS A 243 -27.85 0.59 -8.29
CA HIS A 243 -28.41 1.68 -7.49
C HIS A 243 -28.05 3.04 -8.08
N ALA A 244 -28.40 3.26 -9.36
CA ALA A 244 -28.66 4.63 -9.79
C ALA A 244 -29.83 5.12 -8.92
N ARG A 245 -29.58 6.05 -7.97
CA ARG A 245 -30.64 6.75 -7.27
C ARG A 245 -31.56 7.32 -8.33
N ARG A 246 -32.77 6.80 -8.38
CA ARG A 246 -33.88 7.50 -9.02
C ARG A 246 -34.29 8.57 -8.01
N ASP A 247 -33.79 9.76 -8.22
CA ASP A 247 -34.36 10.97 -7.65
C ASP A 247 -35.31 11.58 -8.70
#